data_5b6b83281d59a1eb9213db6b519addb2
#
_entry.id   5b6b83281d59a1eb9213db6b519addb2
#
_cell.length_a   1.000
_cell.length_b   1.000
_cell.length_c   1.000
_cell.angle_alpha   90.00
_cell.angle_beta   90.00
_cell.angle_gamma   90.00
#
_symmetry.space_group_name_H-M   'P 1'
#
loop_
_entity.id
_entity.type
_entity.pdbx_description
1 polymer ?
#
loop_
_entity_poly.entity_id
_entity_poly.type
_entity_poly.pdbx_seq_one_letter_code
_entity_poly.pdbx_strand_id
1 'polypeptide(L)'
;KADFVFNLAGVNRPKNQEEFMQGNFGFASTLLDTLKKYHNTCPVMLSSSIQATMVGRYAGSEYGRSKKAGEELFFSYAAETGAKVLVYRFPNLFGKWCRPNYNSAVATFCHNYAHDLPITVNDPSVELELLYIDDLVDEMIAALEGREHHCEFEGVDTVLTASGRYCAAPVTHRATLGQIVALLDSFKAQPQTLLMPEIPAGSFAKKLYSTYPVSYTHL
;
A
#
# COMPACT_ATOMS: atom_id res chain seq x y z
N LYS A 1 21.90 -12.05 -12.98
CA LYS A 1 21.01 -11.24 -13.83
C LYS A 1 19.60 -11.40 -13.25
N ALA A 2 18.91 -10.30 -12.98
CA ALA A 2 17.51 -10.33 -12.58
C ALA A 2 16.61 -10.43 -13.81
N ASP A 3 15.49 -11.15 -13.70
CA ASP A 3 14.47 -11.27 -14.74
C ASP A 3 13.26 -10.37 -14.46
N PHE A 4 13.12 -9.93 -13.20
CA PHE A 4 12.16 -8.93 -12.74
C PHE A 4 12.69 -8.28 -11.46
N VAL A 5 12.35 -7.01 -11.21
CA VAL A 5 12.72 -6.31 -9.97
C VAL A 5 11.47 -5.72 -9.31
N PHE A 6 11.22 -6.09 -8.07
CA PHE A 6 10.23 -5.44 -7.20
C PHE A 6 10.95 -4.43 -6.30
N ASN A 7 10.84 -3.15 -6.62
CA ASN A 7 11.35 -2.09 -5.74
C ASN A 7 10.30 -1.73 -4.69
N LEU A 8 10.37 -2.41 -3.56
CA LEU A 8 9.53 -2.19 -2.38
C LEU A 8 10.23 -1.33 -1.32
N ALA A 9 11.49 -0.97 -1.55
CA ALA A 9 12.27 -0.16 -0.62
C ALA A 9 11.73 1.27 -0.54
N GLY A 10 11.73 1.81 0.67
CA GLY A 10 11.32 3.19 0.89
C GLY A 10 11.36 3.59 2.36
N VAL A 11 11.56 4.88 2.60
CA VAL A 11 11.54 5.49 3.92
C VAL A 11 10.16 6.10 4.16
N ASN A 12 9.49 5.68 5.25
CA ASN A 12 8.15 6.14 5.62
C ASN A 12 8.14 7.00 6.89
N ARG A 13 9.12 6.77 7.79
CA ARG A 13 9.28 7.51 9.05
C ARG A 13 10.75 7.88 9.24
N PRO A 14 11.20 8.94 8.57
CA PRO A 14 12.57 9.41 8.67
C PRO A 14 12.81 10.09 10.01
N LYS A 15 14.08 10.23 10.39
CA LYS A 15 14.51 11.05 11.51
C LYS A 15 14.52 12.53 11.14
N ASN A 16 14.78 12.84 9.86
CA ASN A 16 14.70 14.16 9.27
C ASN A 16 14.09 14.10 7.86
N GLN A 17 13.64 15.23 7.32
CA GLN A 17 12.93 15.26 6.02
C GLN A 17 13.83 14.91 4.84
N GLU A 18 15.13 15.12 4.94
CA GLU A 18 16.09 14.81 3.86
C GLU A 18 16.16 13.30 3.58
N GLU A 19 15.96 12.48 4.62
CA GLU A 19 15.95 11.03 4.47
C GLU A 19 14.83 10.51 3.53
N PHE A 20 13.73 11.26 3.35
CA PHE A 20 12.72 10.91 2.37
C PHE A 20 13.29 10.91 0.95
N MET A 21 14.03 11.97 0.60
CA MET A 21 14.62 12.04 -0.74
C MET A 21 15.76 11.04 -0.91
N GLN A 22 16.63 10.89 0.08
CA GLN A 22 17.73 9.92 0.01
C GLN A 22 17.23 8.49 -0.07
N GLY A 23 16.27 8.10 0.78
CA GLY A 23 15.77 6.74 0.87
C GLY A 23 14.81 6.36 -0.26
N ASN A 24 14.01 7.30 -0.77
CA ASN A 24 13.05 7.00 -1.84
C ASN A 24 13.64 7.27 -3.23
N PHE A 25 14.08 8.49 -3.49
CA PHE A 25 14.65 8.89 -4.78
C PHE A 25 16.09 8.38 -4.96
N GLY A 26 16.97 8.58 -3.97
CA GLY A 26 18.38 8.21 -4.09
C GLY A 26 18.59 6.71 -4.25
N PHE A 27 17.85 5.88 -3.50
CA PHE A 27 17.90 4.43 -3.68
C PHE A 27 17.38 4.01 -5.07
N ALA A 28 16.26 4.59 -5.52
CA ALA A 28 15.70 4.32 -6.85
C ALA A 28 16.73 4.68 -7.96
N SER A 29 17.39 5.83 -7.87
CA SER A 29 18.46 6.23 -8.78
C SER A 29 19.58 5.18 -8.84
N THR A 30 20.11 4.79 -7.70
CA THR A 30 21.17 3.78 -7.61
C THR A 30 20.76 2.43 -8.23
N LEU A 31 19.51 2.00 -8.00
CA LEU A 31 18.96 0.78 -8.59
C LEU A 31 18.95 0.87 -10.13
N LEU A 32 18.36 1.94 -10.66
CA LEU A 32 18.21 2.12 -12.11
C LEU A 32 19.56 2.31 -12.81
N ASP A 33 20.49 3.06 -12.21
CA ASP A 33 21.86 3.21 -12.71
C ASP A 33 22.62 1.88 -12.71
N THR A 34 22.37 1.03 -11.71
CA THR A 34 22.94 -0.32 -11.67
C THR A 34 22.39 -1.18 -12.80
N LEU A 35 21.08 -1.14 -13.08
CA LEU A 35 20.50 -1.86 -14.21
C LEU A 35 21.06 -1.38 -15.55
N LYS A 36 21.19 -0.06 -15.74
CA LYS A 36 21.83 0.53 -16.93
C LYS A 36 23.28 0.07 -17.08
N LYS A 37 24.07 0.13 -16.01
CA LYS A 37 25.49 -0.29 -16.01
C LYS A 37 25.68 -1.74 -16.47
N TYR A 38 24.76 -2.62 -16.13
CA TYR A 38 24.82 -4.04 -16.50
C TYR A 38 23.96 -4.40 -17.71
N HIS A 39 23.44 -3.41 -18.44
CA HIS A 39 22.58 -3.58 -19.61
C HIS A 39 21.42 -4.55 -19.33
N ASN A 40 20.81 -4.46 -18.14
CA ASN A 40 19.69 -5.29 -17.77
C ASN A 40 18.39 -4.48 -17.88
N THR A 41 17.59 -4.79 -18.89
CA THR A 41 16.28 -4.15 -19.19
C THR A 41 15.09 -4.98 -18.72
N CYS A 42 15.27 -5.79 -17.66
CA CYS A 42 14.15 -6.53 -17.08
C CYS A 42 13.05 -5.58 -16.58
N PRO A 43 11.79 -6.03 -16.51
CA PRO A 43 10.72 -5.23 -15.93
C PRO A 43 11.03 -4.82 -14.48
N VAL A 44 10.69 -3.58 -14.15
CA VAL A 44 10.92 -3.02 -12.80
C VAL A 44 9.63 -2.43 -12.26
N MET A 45 9.18 -2.94 -11.12
CA MET A 45 8.04 -2.43 -10.38
C MET A 45 8.49 -1.41 -9.33
N LEU A 46 7.79 -0.28 -9.24
CA LEU A 46 7.94 0.71 -8.17
C LEU A 46 6.71 0.70 -7.24
N SER A 47 6.94 0.41 -5.97
CA SER A 47 5.96 0.66 -4.90
C SER A 47 5.94 2.16 -4.58
N SER A 48 5.05 2.90 -5.24
CA SER A 48 4.75 4.28 -4.94
C SER A 48 3.57 4.39 -3.95
N SER A 49 2.98 5.56 -3.82
CA SER A 49 1.90 5.83 -2.88
C SER A 49 0.88 6.78 -3.49
N ILE A 50 -0.38 6.64 -3.13
CA ILE A 50 -1.44 7.61 -3.45
C ILE A 50 -1.06 9.04 -3.00
N GLN A 51 -0.21 9.20 -2.00
CA GLN A 51 0.30 10.51 -1.58
C GLN A 51 1.11 11.22 -2.67
N ALA A 52 1.65 10.48 -3.65
CA ALA A 52 2.35 11.05 -4.80
C ALA A 52 1.42 11.81 -5.76
N THR A 53 0.10 11.68 -5.63
CA THR A 53 -0.87 12.51 -6.37
C THR A 53 -0.74 13.98 -5.99
N MET A 54 -0.28 14.30 -4.78
CA MET A 54 -0.16 15.66 -4.24
C MET A 54 -1.48 16.44 -4.23
N VAL A 55 -2.61 15.74 -4.13
CA VAL A 55 -3.96 16.31 -4.16
C VAL A 55 -4.64 16.22 -2.79
N GLY A 56 -5.50 17.19 -2.48
CA GLY A 56 -6.28 17.21 -1.25
C GLY A 56 -5.39 17.20 0.00
N ARG A 57 -5.64 16.28 0.91
CA ARG A 57 -4.86 16.13 2.17
C ARG A 57 -3.38 15.79 1.94
N TYR A 58 -2.99 15.42 0.74
CA TYR A 58 -1.61 15.06 0.39
C TYR A 58 -0.82 16.21 -0.25
N ALA A 59 -1.42 17.38 -0.51
CA ALA A 59 -0.81 18.51 -1.21
C ALA A 59 0.52 18.99 -0.60
N GLY A 60 0.68 18.87 0.74
CA GLY A 60 1.90 19.26 1.46
C GLY A 60 2.80 18.08 1.88
N SER A 61 2.56 16.86 1.38
CA SER A 61 3.29 15.67 1.82
C SER A 61 4.71 15.61 1.27
N GLU A 62 5.72 15.79 2.13
CA GLU A 62 7.14 15.59 1.75
C GLU A 62 7.39 14.12 1.32
N TYR A 63 6.75 13.17 1.99
CA TYR A 63 6.76 11.78 1.57
C TYR A 63 6.18 11.61 0.16
N GLY A 64 4.99 12.20 -0.10
CA GLY A 64 4.37 12.18 -1.42
C GLY A 64 5.26 12.79 -2.50
N ARG A 65 5.92 13.91 -2.18
CA ARG A 65 6.87 14.58 -3.09
C ARG A 65 8.06 13.67 -3.44
N SER A 66 8.64 13.00 -2.45
CA SER A 66 9.76 12.08 -2.66
C SER A 66 9.36 10.86 -3.49
N LYS A 67 8.14 10.32 -3.29
CA LYS A 67 7.59 9.23 -4.10
C LYS A 67 7.35 9.67 -5.54
N LYS A 68 6.77 10.86 -5.75
CA LYS A 68 6.55 11.42 -7.08
C LYS A 68 7.86 11.62 -7.85
N ALA A 69 8.90 12.12 -7.19
CA ALA A 69 10.22 12.24 -7.81
C ALA A 69 10.77 10.88 -8.24
N GLY A 70 10.56 9.83 -7.43
CA GLY A 70 10.90 8.46 -7.79
C GLY A 70 10.13 7.97 -9.03
N GLU A 71 8.82 8.25 -9.12
CA GLU A 71 7.99 7.89 -10.29
C GLU A 71 8.55 8.49 -11.59
N GLU A 72 8.87 9.78 -11.59
CA GLU A 72 9.42 10.46 -12.76
C GLU A 72 10.78 9.88 -13.18
N LEU A 73 11.59 9.46 -12.21
CA LEU A 73 12.86 8.77 -12.48
C LEU A 73 12.63 7.43 -13.20
N PHE A 74 11.64 6.65 -12.76
CA PHE A 74 11.28 5.38 -13.42
C PHE A 74 10.73 5.59 -14.82
N PHE A 75 9.88 6.58 -15.04
CA PHE A 75 9.37 6.90 -16.37
C PHE A 75 10.49 7.39 -17.32
N SER A 76 11.43 8.18 -16.80
CA SER A 76 12.61 8.62 -17.59
C SER A 76 13.50 7.42 -17.96
N TYR A 77 13.72 6.50 -17.03
CA TYR A 77 14.44 5.26 -17.25
C TYR A 77 13.78 4.40 -18.35
N ALA A 78 12.45 4.27 -18.32
CA ALA A 78 11.72 3.54 -19.36
C ALA A 78 11.89 4.19 -20.74
N ALA A 79 11.80 5.52 -20.82
CA ALA A 79 11.99 6.26 -22.07
C ALA A 79 13.40 6.12 -22.63
N GLU A 80 14.41 6.11 -21.75
CA GLU A 80 15.83 5.99 -22.13
C GLU A 80 16.21 4.58 -22.60
N THR A 81 15.71 3.55 -21.92
CA THR A 81 16.20 2.16 -22.07
C THR A 81 15.24 1.25 -22.81
N GLY A 82 13.96 1.64 -22.96
CA GLY A 82 12.90 0.77 -23.45
C GLY A 82 12.46 -0.30 -22.44
N ALA A 83 12.97 -0.28 -21.21
CA ALA A 83 12.57 -1.23 -20.18
C ALA A 83 11.12 -0.99 -19.75
N LYS A 84 10.40 -2.08 -19.44
CA LYS A 84 9.04 -2.01 -18.89
C LYS A 84 9.11 -1.55 -17.43
N VAL A 85 8.41 -0.47 -17.08
CA VAL A 85 8.26 -0.01 -15.71
C VAL A 85 6.79 -0.07 -15.29
N LEU A 86 6.55 -0.49 -14.04
CA LEU A 86 5.24 -0.67 -13.45
C LEU A 86 5.17 0.18 -12.18
N VAL A 87 4.49 1.33 -12.25
CA VAL A 87 4.41 2.28 -11.15
C VAL A 87 3.06 2.15 -10.46
N TYR A 88 3.08 1.66 -9.21
CA TYR A 88 1.88 1.45 -8.39
C TYR A 88 1.77 2.53 -7.32
N ARG A 89 0.73 3.35 -7.35
CA ARG A 89 0.38 4.28 -6.26
C ARG A 89 -0.55 3.59 -5.28
N PHE A 90 0.04 2.81 -4.37
CA PHE A 90 -0.76 2.06 -3.40
C PHE A 90 -1.49 2.97 -2.41
N PRO A 91 -2.76 2.65 -2.09
CA PRO A 91 -3.50 3.23 -0.97
C PRO A 91 -2.98 2.68 0.37
N ASN A 92 -3.75 2.82 1.45
CA ASN A 92 -3.35 2.29 2.75
C ASN A 92 -3.35 0.76 2.74
N LEU A 93 -2.20 0.15 2.94
CA LEU A 93 -2.06 -1.30 3.05
C LEU A 93 -2.47 -1.79 4.43
N PHE A 94 -3.14 -2.94 4.45
CA PHE A 94 -3.44 -3.65 5.68
C PHE A 94 -3.37 -5.16 5.48
N GLY A 95 -3.26 -5.91 6.56
CA GLY A 95 -3.25 -7.36 6.51
C GLY A 95 -2.38 -7.99 7.59
N LYS A 96 -2.24 -9.29 7.50
CA LYS A 96 -1.44 -10.12 8.40
C LYS A 96 0.00 -9.62 8.47
N TRP A 97 0.62 -9.71 9.65
CA TRP A 97 2.03 -9.37 9.91
C TRP A 97 2.38 -7.88 9.78
N CYS A 98 1.39 -7.00 9.59
CA CYS A 98 1.63 -5.56 9.56
C CYS A 98 2.03 -5.05 10.95
N ARG A 99 3.14 -4.31 11.03
CA ARG A 99 3.67 -3.77 12.29
C ARG A 99 2.70 -2.72 12.88
N PRO A 100 2.19 -2.94 14.11
CA PRO A 100 1.36 -1.97 14.80
C PRO A 100 2.18 -0.72 15.20
N ASN A 101 1.47 0.38 15.48
CA ASN A 101 2.07 1.66 15.90
C ASN A 101 3.17 2.19 14.96
N TYR A 102 3.05 1.85 13.68
CA TYR A 102 4.00 2.30 12.66
C TYR A 102 3.28 3.09 11.55
N ASN A 103 2.76 2.46 10.50
CA ASN A 103 2.16 3.17 9.35
C ASN A 103 0.72 2.74 9.02
N SER A 104 0.13 1.83 9.76
CA SER A 104 -1.22 1.32 9.48
C SER A 104 -2.13 1.54 10.68
N ALA A 105 -3.18 2.33 10.50
CA ALA A 105 -4.24 2.47 11.50
C ALA A 105 -4.91 1.12 11.76
N VAL A 106 -5.18 0.34 10.72
CA VAL A 106 -5.80 -0.99 10.84
C VAL A 106 -4.94 -1.92 11.69
N ALA A 107 -3.63 -1.98 11.44
CA ALA A 107 -2.71 -2.82 12.22
C ALA A 107 -2.66 -2.38 13.69
N THR A 108 -2.64 -1.07 13.95
CA THR A 108 -2.64 -0.51 15.30
C THR A 108 -3.95 -0.83 16.02
N PHE A 109 -5.10 -0.69 15.34
CA PHE A 109 -6.40 -1.02 15.93
C PHE A 109 -6.52 -2.52 16.22
N CYS A 110 -6.16 -3.40 15.29
CA CYS A 110 -6.16 -4.84 15.51
C CYS A 110 -5.29 -5.23 16.70
N HIS A 111 -4.08 -4.67 16.79
CA HIS A 111 -3.18 -4.91 17.92
C HIS A 111 -3.78 -4.44 19.24
N ASN A 112 -4.29 -3.21 19.29
CA ASN A 112 -4.85 -2.66 20.52
C ASN A 112 -6.07 -3.46 21.00
N TYR A 113 -6.97 -3.87 20.08
CA TYR A 113 -8.10 -4.73 20.41
C TYR A 113 -7.67 -6.11 20.93
N ALA A 114 -6.64 -6.71 20.30
CA ALA A 114 -6.12 -8.00 20.71
C ALA A 114 -5.49 -7.99 22.12
N HIS A 115 -4.97 -6.84 22.55
CA HIS A 115 -4.23 -6.69 23.81
C HIS A 115 -4.99 -5.84 24.86
N ASP A 116 -6.28 -5.58 24.66
CA ASP A 116 -7.10 -4.75 25.56
C ASP A 116 -6.54 -3.34 25.79
N LEU A 117 -5.83 -2.80 24.80
CA LEU A 117 -5.28 -1.46 24.83
C LEU A 117 -6.31 -0.44 24.31
N PRO A 118 -6.26 0.81 24.80
CA PRO A 118 -7.18 1.85 24.34
C PRO A 118 -6.95 2.21 22.86
N ILE A 119 -8.05 2.55 22.18
CA ILE A 119 -8.02 3.12 20.82
C ILE A 119 -8.49 4.57 20.91
N THR A 120 -7.78 5.44 20.19
CA THR A 120 -8.22 6.82 20.00
C THR A 120 -8.59 7.02 18.53
N VAL A 121 -9.84 7.41 18.28
CA VAL A 121 -10.34 7.82 16.97
C VAL A 121 -10.86 9.24 17.10
N ASN A 122 -10.10 10.20 16.56
CA ASN A 122 -10.46 11.61 16.66
C ASN A 122 -11.69 11.95 15.82
N ASP A 123 -11.79 11.37 14.63
CA ASP A 123 -12.93 11.53 13.73
C ASP A 123 -13.29 10.18 13.10
N PRO A 124 -14.38 9.54 13.56
CA PRO A 124 -14.81 8.24 13.04
C PRO A 124 -15.34 8.29 11.60
N SER A 125 -15.62 9.47 11.06
CA SER A 125 -16.12 9.63 9.68
C SER A 125 -15.02 9.62 8.63
N VAL A 126 -13.74 9.69 9.02
CA VAL A 126 -12.61 9.66 8.08
C VAL A 126 -12.60 8.33 7.34
N GLU A 127 -12.80 8.43 6.02
CA GLU A 127 -12.75 7.28 5.12
C GLU A 127 -11.31 6.99 4.68
N LEU A 128 -10.95 5.72 4.66
CA LEU A 128 -9.70 5.20 4.14
C LEU A 128 -9.97 4.33 2.91
N GLU A 129 -9.17 4.49 1.87
CA GLU A 129 -9.02 3.49 0.84
C GLU A 129 -7.97 2.47 1.30
N LEU A 130 -8.32 1.20 1.25
CA LEU A 130 -7.60 0.10 1.88
C LEU A 130 -7.34 -1.01 0.86
N LEU A 131 -6.08 -1.44 0.77
CA LEU A 131 -5.66 -2.58 -0.03
C LEU A 131 -5.18 -3.71 0.88
N TYR A 132 -5.80 -4.88 0.75
CA TYR A 132 -5.42 -6.05 1.52
C TYR A 132 -4.14 -6.69 0.98
N ILE A 133 -3.29 -7.17 1.87
CA ILE A 133 -1.96 -7.66 1.49
C ILE A 133 -2.00 -8.84 0.51
N ASP A 134 -2.96 -9.76 0.65
CA ASP A 134 -3.05 -10.92 -0.25
C ASP A 134 -3.50 -10.47 -1.66
N ASP A 135 -4.42 -9.48 -1.78
CA ASP A 135 -4.80 -8.91 -3.08
C ASP A 135 -3.63 -8.18 -3.76
N LEU A 136 -2.77 -7.53 -2.97
CA LEU A 136 -1.54 -6.93 -3.48
C LEU A 136 -0.58 -8.01 -4.01
N VAL A 137 -0.40 -9.11 -3.27
CA VAL A 137 0.48 -10.21 -3.68
C VAL A 137 -0.03 -10.86 -4.98
N ASP A 138 -1.35 -11.05 -5.10
CA ASP A 138 -1.96 -11.56 -6.34
C ASP A 138 -1.68 -10.64 -7.53
N GLU A 139 -1.79 -9.31 -7.35
CA GLU A 139 -1.43 -8.34 -8.39
C GLU A 139 0.06 -8.36 -8.71
N MET A 140 0.94 -8.50 -7.72
CA MET A 140 2.39 -8.62 -7.96
C MET A 140 2.73 -9.87 -8.77
N ILE A 141 2.04 -10.98 -8.52
CA ILE A 141 2.20 -12.22 -9.31
C ILE A 141 1.66 -11.99 -10.73
N ALA A 142 0.50 -11.36 -10.87
CA ALA A 142 -0.04 -10.99 -12.18
C ALA A 142 0.93 -10.10 -12.98
N ALA A 143 1.55 -9.12 -12.31
CA ALA A 143 2.56 -8.25 -12.91
C ALA A 143 3.81 -9.02 -13.36
N LEU A 144 4.27 -9.99 -12.55
CA LEU A 144 5.40 -10.87 -12.91
C LEU A 144 5.11 -11.68 -14.18
N GLU A 145 3.84 -12.09 -14.35
CA GLU A 145 3.36 -12.85 -15.50
C GLU A 145 2.94 -11.97 -16.69
N GLY A 146 3.10 -10.66 -16.60
CA GLY A 146 2.73 -9.71 -17.65
C GLY A 146 1.22 -9.46 -17.79
N ARG A 147 0.47 -9.69 -16.72
CA ARG A 147 -0.99 -9.53 -16.63
C ARG A 147 -1.40 -8.43 -15.64
N GLU A 148 -0.52 -7.45 -15.42
CA GLU A 148 -0.78 -6.31 -14.54
C GLU A 148 -2.01 -5.50 -14.96
N HIS A 149 -2.66 -4.88 -13.99
CA HIS A 149 -3.79 -3.97 -14.23
C HIS A 149 -3.29 -2.53 -14.32
N HIS A 150 -3.64 -1.87 -15.41
CA HIS A 150 -3.29 -0.47 -15.66
C HIS A 150 -4.37 0.48 -15.14
N CYS A 151 -3.97 1.69 -14.79
CA CYS A 151 -4.87 2.74 -14.34
C CYS A 151 -4.37 4.14 -14.66
N GLU A 152 -5.29 5.10 -14.51
CA GLU A 152 -5.04 6.53 -14.40
C GLU A 152 -5.57 7.04 -13.06
N PHE A 153 -5.14 8.25 -12.67
CA PHE A 153 -5.61 8.91 -11.47
C PHE A 153 -6.36 10.19 -11.82
N GLU A 154 -7.62 10.27 -11.39
CA GLU A 154 -8.42 11.48 -11.42
C GLU A 154 -8.42 12.09 -10.01
N GLY A 155 -7.51 13.06 -9.76
CA GLY A 155 -7.25 13.54 -8.42
C GLY A 155 -6.64 12.45 -7.54
N VAL A 156 -7.39 11.98 -6.54
CA VAL A 156 -7.00 10.85 -5.68
C VAL A 156 -7.68 9.53 -6.06
N ASP A 157 -8.70 9.58 -6.92
CA ASP A 157 -9.42 8.38 -7.35
C ASP A 157 -8.66 7.65 -8.47
N THR A 158 -8.66 6.31 -8.39
CA THR A 158 -8.03 5.44 -9.37
C THR A 158 -9.07 4.97 -10.38
N VAL A 159 -8.77 5.15 -11.68
CA VAL A 159 -9.62 4.66 -12.77
C VAL A 159 -8.86 3.58 -13.52
N LEU A 160 -9.37 2.34 -13.50
CA LEU A 160 -8.78 1.23 -14.23
C LEU A 160 -8.99 1.40 -15.73
N THR A 161 -7.91 1.26 -16.50
CA THR A 161 -7.91 1.34 -17.97
C THR A 161 -7.09 0.21 -18.57
N ALA A 162 -7.25 -0.05 -19.86
CA ALA A 162 -6.45 -1.08 -20.54
C ALA A 162 -4.99 -0.67 -20.76
N SER A 163 -4.67 0.63 -20.74
CA SER A 163 -3.37 1.18 -21.14
C SER A 163 -2.95 2.43 -20.36
N GLY A 164 -3.36 2.52 -19.09
CA GLY A 164 -2.99 3.63 -18.23
C GLY A 164 -1.48 3.70 -17.97
N ARG A 165 -1.00 4.88 -17.62
CA ARG A 165 0.41 5.12 -17.30
C ARG A 165 0.86 4.44 -16.00
N TYR A 166 -0.08 4.27 -15.08
CA TYR A 166 0.13 3.67 -13.77
C TYR A 166 -0.44 2.25 -13.72
N CYS A 167 -0.15 1.56 -12.63
CA CYS A 167 -0.75 0.28 -12.32
C CYS A 167 -1.49 0.35 -10.98
N ALA A 168 -2.48 -0.51 -10.79
CA ALA A 168 -3.24 -0.62 -9.55
C ALA A 168 -3.66 -2.06 -9.26
N ALA A 169 -3.73 -2.43 -7.98
CA ALA A 169 -4.44 -3.63 -7.60
C ALA A 169 -5.95 -3.44 -7.85
N PRO A 170 -6.62 -4.37 -8.54
CA PRO A 170 -8.01 -4.17 -8.99
C PRO A 170 -9.03 -4.24 -7.86
N VAL A 171 -8.64 -4.75 -6.68
CA VAL A 171 -9.51 -4.93 -5.52
C VAL A 171 -9.05 -4.04 -4.38
N THR A 172 -9.78 -2.94 -4.13
CA THR A 172 -9.62 -2.09 -2.94
C THR A 172 -10.93 -2.01 -2.17
N HIS A 173 -10.87 -1.55 -0.94
CA HIS A 173 -12.02 -1.37 -0.06
C HIS A 173 -12.03 0.05 0.48
N ARG A 174 -13.23 0.63 0.67
CA ARG A 174 -13.41 1.90 1.38
C ARG A 174 -14.10 1.61 2.71
N ALA A 175 -13.55 2.12 3.79
CA ALA A 175 -14.14 2.02 5.12
C ALA A 175 -13.77 3.23 5.97
N THR A 176 -14.71 3.70 6.77
CA THR A 176 -14.44 4.75 7.76
C THR A 176 -13.74 4.17 8.97
N LEU A 177 -13.03 5.00 9.73
CA LEU A 177 -12.42 4.58 10.99
C LEU A 177 -13.46 4.02 11.96
N GLY A 178 -14.67 4.61 12.00
CA GLY A 178 -15.78 4.12 12.81
C GLY A 178 -16.27 2.72 12.39
N GLN A 179 -16.36 2.47 11.07
CA GLN A 179 -16.71 1.13 10.55
C GLN A 179 -15.67 0.07 10.93
N ILE A 180 -14.38 0.41 10.86
CA ILE A 180 -13.30 -0.49 11.26
C ILE A 180 -13.43 -0.83 12.74
N VAL A 181 -13.65 0.16 13.60
CA VAL A 181 -13.84 -0.02 15.04
C VAL A 181 -15.06 -0.90 15.33
N ALA A 182 -16.21 -0.62 14.73
CA ALA A 182 -17.44 -1.39 14.91
C ALA A 182 -17.27 -2.88 14.53
N LEU A 183 -16.52 -3.16 13.45
CA LEU A 183 -16.19 -4.53 13.09
C LEU A 183 -15.31 -5.21 14.15
N LEU A 184 -14.28 -4.51 14.64
CA LEU A 184 -13.38 -5.05 15.67
C LEU A 184 -14.13 -5.29 16.99
N ASP A 185 -15.08 -4.41 17.36
CA ASP A 185 -15.98 -4.63 18.51
C ASP A 185 -16.77 -5.93 18.36
N SER A 186 -17.35 -6.16 17.18
CA SER A 186 -18.11 -7.39 16.90
C SER A 186 -17.23 -8.64 16.96
N PHE A 187 -15.99 -8.56 16.47
CA PHE A 187 -15.03 -9.67 16.52
C PHE A 187 -14.62 -9.99 17.95
N LYS A 188 -14.35 -8.96 18.75
CA LYS A 188 -13.98 -9.11 20.17
C LYS A 188 -15.11 -9.67 21.02
N ALA A 189 -16.36 -9.34 20.70
CA ALA A 189 -17.53 -9.82 21.41
C ALA A 189 -17.90 -11.28 21.08
N GLN A 190 -17.35 -11.87 20.02
CA GLN A 190 -17.68 -13.22 19.57
C GLN A 190 -17.57 -14.31 20.66
N PRO A 191 -16.50 -14.36 21.49
CA PRO A 191 -16.40 -15.39 22.53
C PRO A 191 -17.51 -15.32 23.58
N GLN A 192 -18.06 -14.13 23.85
CA GLN A 192 -19.12 -13.89 24.81
C GLN A 192 -20.51 -14.10 24.21
N THR A 193 -20.71 -13.64 22.98
CA THR A 193 -22.00 -13.70 22.29
C THR A 193 -22.27 -15.04 21.61
N LEU A 194 -21.21 -15.78 21.27
CA LEU A 194 -21.23 -17.01 20.46
C LEU A 194 -21.85 -16.80 19.07
N LEU A 195 -21.94 -15.53 18.62
CA LEU A 195 -22.44 -15.17 17.30
C LEU A 195 -21.27 -14.99 16.35
N MET A 196 -21.35 -15.65 15.17
CA MET A 196 -20.40 -15.42 14.10
C MET A 196 -20.65 -14.04 13.48
N PRO A 197 -19.63 -13.19 13.38
CA PRO A 197 -19.76 -11.92 12.67
C PRO A 197 -20.13 -12.14 11.19
N GLU A 198 -20.82 -11.17 10.59
CA GLU A 198 -21.12 -11.19 9.16
C GLU A 198 -19.86 -10.87 8.37
N ILE A 199 -19.23 -11.90 7.81
CA ILE A 199 -17.95 -11.84 7.10
C ILE A 199 -18.05 -12.51 5.71
N PRO A 200 -18.82 -11.94 4.75
CA PRO A 200 -18.96 -12.50 3.40
C PRO A 200 -17.61 -12.67 2.71
N ALA A 201 -17.49 -13.72 1.90
CA ALA A 201 -16.26 -13.98 1.13
C ALA A 201 -15.86 -12.76 0.29
N GLY A 202 -14.58 -12.42 0.28
CA GLY A 202 -14.04 -11.27 -0.45
C GLY A 202 -14.33 -9.89 0.16
N SER A 203 -15.19 -9.80 1.19
CA SER A 203 -15.52 -8.52 1.83
C SER A 203 -14.37 -7.95 2.66
N PHE A 204 -14.40 -6.64 2.88
CA PHE A 204 -13.49 -5.97 3.84
C PHE A 204 -13.58 -6.61 5.23
N ALA A 205 -14.79 -6.90 5.72
CA ALA A 205 -15.01 -7.53 7.02
C ALA A 205 -14.28 -8.88 7.12
N LYS A 206 -14.33 -9.72 6.06
CA LYS A 206 -13.61 -11.00 6.03
C LYS A 206 -12.09 -10.81 6.08
N LYS A 207 -11.56 -9.87 5.33
CA LYS A 207 -10.13 -9.55 5.28
C LYS A 207 -9.64 -8.98 6.60
N LEU A 208 -10.42 -8.10 7.22
CA LEU A 208 -10.15 -7.57 8.57
C LEU A 208 -10.20 -8.68 9.62
N TYR A 209 -11.21 -9.56 9.55
CA TYR A 209 -11.31 -10.73 10.43
C TYR A 209 -10.12 -11.69 10.28
N SER A 210 -9.57 -11.84 9.08
CA SER A 210 -8.35 -12.63 8.84
C SER A 210 -7.08 -11.94 9.38
N THR A 211 -7.10 -10.62 9.53
CA THR A 211 -5.98 -9.81 10.06
C THR A 211 -5.96 -9.80 11.58
N TYR A 212 -7.13 -9.63 12.21
CA TYR A 212 -7.27 -9.42 13.64
C TYR A 212 -6.69 -10.55 14.51
N PRO A 213 -6.98 -11.86 14.28
CA PRO A 213 -6.44 -12.94 15.11
C PRO A 213 -4.92 -13.07 15.07
N VAL A 214 -4.28 -12.67 13.97
CA VAL A 214 -2.82 -12.68 13.85
C VAL A 214 -2.17 -11.70 14.85
N SER A 215 -2.88 -10.64 15.23
CA SER A 215 -2.40 -9.65 16.19
C SER A 215 -2.24 -10.18 17.62
N TYR A 216 -2.86 -11.34 17.96
CA TYR A 216 -2.64 -12.05 19.24
C TYR A 216 -1.31 -12.79 19.30
N THR A 217 -0.80 -13.20 18.15
CA THR A 217 0.40 -14.06 18.06
C THR A 217 1.61 -13.31 17.55
N HIS A 218 1.43 -12.09 17.05
CA HIS A 218 2.49 -11.25 16.53
C HIS A 218 3.06 -10.39 17.67
N LEU A 219 4.22 -10.80 18.18
CA LEU A 219 5.00 -10.13 19.24
C LEU A 219 6.00 -9.15 18.65
#